data_ebf7b1e27794047cc77b7cb5865ee750
#
_entry.id   ebf7b1e27794047cc77b7cb5865ee750
#
_cell.length_a   1.000
_cell.length_b   1.000
_cell.length_c   1.000
_cell.angle_alpha   90.00
_cell.angle_beta   90.00
_cell.angle_gamma   90.00
#
_symmetry.space_group_name_H-M   'P 1'
#
loop_
_entity.id
_entity.type
_entity.pdbx_description
1 polymer ?
#
loop_
_entity_poly.entity_id
_entity_poly.type
_entity_poly.pdbx_seq_one_letter_code
_entity_poly.pdbx_strand_id
1 'polypeptide(L)'
;MRKFFKVKRINEDIKLPERSTRNSSGYDFFAIEDVEVPPYKFGDNPFMVATGVKVKTEENEFLMLVNRSSNPKKKKLIMPNSIGVIDADYFENPDNDGEMFFTFYNVSNEPVQIKKGEKLGQGIFMKYLKIDDDTANGERKRGVWFHRCLKN
;
A
#
# COMPACT_ATOMS: atom_id res chain seq x y z
N MET A 1 5.85 -8.28 -17.20
CA MET A 1 4.88 -7.16 -17.41
C MET A 1 4.65 -6.48 -16.07
N ARG A 2 4.98 -5.19 -15.96
CA ARG A 2 4.64 -4.37 -14.79
C ARG A 2 3.31 -3.68 -15.03
N LYS A 3 2.32 -3.91 -14.19
CA LYS A 3 1.00 -3.31 -14.40
C LYS A 3 0.18 -3.27 -13.11
N PHE A 4 -0.57 -2.19 -12.92
CA PHE A 4 -1.60 -2.09 -11.90
C PHE A 4 -2.94 -2.61 -12.41
N PHE A 5 -3.69 -3.25 -11.54
CA PHE A 5 -5.02 -3.75 -11.82
C PHE A 5 -5.95 -3.41 -10.65
N LYS A 6 -7.21 -3.26 -10.95
CA LYS A 6 -8.27 -3.24 -9.95
C LYS A 6 -8.44 -4.63 -9.33
N VAL A 7 -8.64 -4.71 -8.02
CA VAL A 7 -8.96 -5.99 -7.36
C VAL A 7 -10.40 -6.44 -7.66
N LYS A 8 -10.65 -7.74 -7.60
CA LYS A 8 -11.94 -8.35 -7.98
C LYS A 8 -13.13 -7.87 -7.17
N ARG A 9 -12.93 -7.53 -5.88
CA ARG A 9 -14.00 -7.06 -4.99
C ARG A 9 -14.58 -5.69 -5.36
N ILE A 10 -13.86 -4.92 -6.19
CA ILE A 10 -14.29 -3.58 -6.62
C ILE A 10 -15.03 -3.68 -7.94
N ASN A 11 -16.31 -3.35 -7.95
CA ASN A 11 -17.15 -3.40 -9.15
C ASN A 11 -17.12 -2.10 -9.94
N GLU A 12 -17.06 -0.95 -9.26
CA GLU A 12 -16.96 0.37 -9.90
C GLU A 12 -15.59 0.62 -10.52
N ASP A 13 -15.53 1.60 -11.40
CA ASP A 13 -14.25 2.10 -11.92
C ASP A 13 -13.53 2.92 -10.86
N ILE A 14 -12.23 2.67 -10.71
CA ILE A 14 -11.34 3.42 -9.84
C ILE A 14 -10.18 3.99 -10.62
N LYS A 15 -9.61 5.08 -10.13
CA LYS A 15 -8.39 5.63 -10.68
C LYS A 15 -7.20 4.76 -10.28
N LEU A 16 -6.53 4.16 -11.26
CA LEU A 16 -5.30 3.41 -11.04
C LEU A 16 -4.13 4.35 -10.74
N PRO A 17 -3.08 3.87 -10.05
CA PRO A 17 -1.91 4.69 -9.75
C PRO A 17 -1.25 5.26 -11.00
N GLU A 18 -0.83 6.51 -10.93
CA GLU A 18 -0.17 7.20 -12.04
C GLU A 18 0.96 8.11 -11.55
N ARG A 19 1.97 8.33 -12.39
CA ARG A 19 3.01 9.33 -12.12
C ARG A 19 2.51 10.71 -12.45
N SER A 20 2.82 11.68 -11.59
CA SER A 20 2.36 13.06 -11.77
C SER A 20 3.19 13.87 -12.74
N THR A 21 4.47 13.52 -12.94
CA THR A 21 5.39 14.22 -13.83
C THR A 21 6.23 13.24 -14.64
N ARG A 22 6.84 13.75 -15.71
CA ARG A 22 7.69 12.95 -16.62
C ARG A 22 8.85 12.24 -15.88
N ASN A 23 9.43 12.91 -14.89
CA ASN A 23 10.62 12.42 -14.17
C ASN A 23 10.34 12.00 -12.72
N SER A 24 9.08 11.94 -12.29
CA SER A 24 8.75 11.38 -10.99
C SER A 24 8.93 9.86 -10.99
N SER A 25 9.54 9.31 -9.95
CA SER A 25 9.70 7.87 -9.78
C SER A 25 8.47 7.17 -9.23
N GLY A 26 7.67 7.89 -8.45
CA GLY A 26 6.53 7.33 -7.73
C GLY A 26 5.23 7.40 -8.51
N TYR A 27 4.46 6.31 -8.43
CA TYR A 27 3.07 6.25 -8.86
C TYR A 27 2.18 6.65 -7.69
N ASP A 28 1.42 7.73 -7.83
CA ASP A 28 0.47 8.19 -6.80
C ASP A 28 -0.73 7.25 -6.69
N PHE A 29 -1.05 6.84 -5.48
CA PHE A 29 -2.26 6.08 -5.14
C PHE A 29 -3.34 7.01 -4.63
N PHE A 30 -4.59 6.70 -4.97
CA PHE A 30 -5.75 7.54 -4.65
C PHE A 30 -6.70 6.80 -3.72
N ALA A 31 -7.32 7.53 -2.79
CA ALA A 31 -8.38 6.98 -1.95
C ALA A 31 -9.59 6.60 -2.82
N ILE A 32 -10.11 5.39 -2.64
CA ILE A 32 -11.28 4.89 -3.37
C ILE A 32 -12.60 5.24 -2.70
N GLU A 33 -12.54 5.72 -1.47
CA GLU A 33 -13.68 6.15 -0.67
C GLU A 33 -13.26 7.22 0.34
N ASP A 34 -14.23 7.90 0.96
CA ASP A 34 -13.95 8.78 2.09
C ASP A 34 -13.52 7.94 3.29
N VAL A 35 -12.45 8.36 3.96
CA VAL A 35 -11.88 7.68 5.12
C VAL A 35 -11.63 8.67 6.23
N GLU A 36 -11.95 8.28 7.47
CA GLU A 36 -11.60 9.03 8.68
C GLU A 36 -10.55 8.26 9.47
N VAL A 37 -9.35 8.82 9.60
CA VAL A 37 -8.27 8.23 10.37
C VAL A 37 -8.30 8.80 11.79
N PRO A 38 -8.66 8.00 12.80
CA PRO A 38 -8.74 8.49 14.18
C PRO A 38 -7.36 8.82 14.74
N PRO A 39 -7.26 9.68 15.76
CA PRO A 39 -6.00 9.88 16.47
C PRO A 39 -5.44 8.55 17.01
N TYR A 40 -4.14 8.37 16.85
CA TYR A 40 -3.44 7.21 17.41
C TYR A 40 -3.41 7.31 18.94
N LYS A 41 -3.76 6.22 19.60
CA LYS A 41 -3.55 6.02 21.03
C LYS A 41 -2.48 4.95 21.22
N PHE A 42 -1.68 5.12 22.25
CA PHE A 42 -0.62 4.16 22.55
C PHE A 42 -1.17 2.72 22.62
N GLY A 43 -0.58 1.83 21.83
CA GLY A 43 -1.01 0.44 21.71
C GLY A 43 -1.99 0.15 20.58
N ASP A 44 -2.52 1.15 19.89
CA ASP A 44 -3.40 0.93 18.73
C ASP A 44 -2.67 0.25 17.59
N ASN A 45 -3.41 -0.56 16.83
CA ASN A 45 -2.95 -1.05 15.55
C ASN A 45 -2.92 0.08 14.51
N PRO A 46 -2.05 -0.01 13.49
CA PRO A 46 -2.08 0.91 12.36
C PRO A 46 -3.46 0.92 11.67
N PHE A 47 -3.93 2.11 11.34
CA PHE A 47 -5.14 2.26 10.55
C PHE A 47 -4.87 1.93 9.09
N MET A 48 -5.63 0.99 8.52
CA MET A 48 -5.43 0.52 7.15
C MET A 48 -6.36 1.23 6.18
N VAL A 49 -5.79 1.79 5.12
CA VAL A 49 -6.55 2.42 4.03
C VAL A 49 -6.41 1.57 2.77
N ALA A 50 -7.53 1.01 2.33
CA ALA A 50 -7.58 0.18 1.14
C ALA A 50 -7.37 1.02 -0.13
N THR A 51 -6.64 0.47 -1.09
CA THR A 51 -6.39 1.13 -2.37
C THR A 51 -7.26 0.60 -3.51
N GLY A 52 -7.84 -0.59 -3.37
CA GLY A 52 -8.54 -1.26 -4.46
C GLY A 52 -7.63 -1.77 -5.57
N VAL A 53 -6.31 -1.71 -5.39
CA VAL A 53 -5.31 -1.95 -6.44
C VAL A 53 -4.40 -3.10 -6.07
N LYS A 54 -4.12 -3.95 -7.06
CA LYS A 54 -3.06 -4.95 -7.03
C LYS A 54 -2.04 -4.67 -8.13
N VAL A 55 -0.83 -5.19 -7.98
CA VAL A 55 0.27 -4.94 -8.91
C VAL A 55 0.93 -6.24 -9.34
N LYS A 56 1.17 -6.37 -10.64
CA LYS A 56 2.05 -7.39 -11.21
C LYS A 56 3.41 -6.76 -11.48
N THR A 57 4.48 -7.39 -11.00
CA THR A 57 5.87 -6.98 -11.21
C THR A 57 6.62 -8.03 -12.03
N GLU A 58 7.80 -7.65 -12.52
CA GLU A 58 8.73 -8.62 -13.12
C GLU A 58 9.46 -9.41 -12.02
N GLU A 59 10.12 -10.47 -12.44
CA GLU A 59 11.01 -11.24 -11.56
C GLU A 59 12.14 -10.35 -11.00
N ASN A 60 12.50 -10.55 -9.74
CA ASN A 60 13.49 -9.75 -9.00
C ASN A 60 13.13 -8.26 -8.86
N GLU A 61 11.85 -7.97 -8.91
CA GLU A 61 11.31 -6.65 -8.63
C GLU A 61 10.29 -6.71 -7.49
N PHE A 62 10.13 -5.58 -6.81
CA PHE A 62 9.05 -5.34 -5.87
C PHE A 62 8.53 -3.91 -6.01
N LEU A 63 7.33 -3.67 -5.52
CA LEU A 63 6.82 -2.31 -5.40
C LEU A 63 7.02 -1.83 -3.96
N MET A 64 7.75 -0.73 -3.81
CA MET A 64 7.94 -0.07 -2.53
C MET A 64 6.86 0.98 -2.32
N LEU A 65 6.02 0.81 -1.30
CA LEU A 65 5.05 1.81 -0.90
C LEU A 65 5.68 2.77 0.09
N VAL A 66 5.59 4.06 -0.20
CA VAL A 66 6.14 5.12 0.64
C VAL A 66 5.13 6.22 0.89
N ASN A 67 5.28 6.91 2.01
CA ASN A 67 4.42 8.03 2.36
C ASN A 67 4.62 9.22 1.40
N ARG A 68 3.62 10.07 1.31
CA ARG A 68 3.79 11.39 0.67
C ARG A 68 4.55 12.31 1.63
N SER A 69 5.45 13.10 1.08
CA SER A 69 6.22 14.09 1.86
C SER A 69 5.33 15.09 2.62
N SER A 70 4.13 15.37 2.10
CA SER A 70 3.19 16.29 2.72
C SER A 70 2.35 15.68 3.85
N ASN A 71 2.21 14.35 3.92
CA ASN A 71 1.33 13.71 4.91
C ASN A 71 1.75 13.98 6.35
N PRO A 72 3.02 13.82 6.76
CA PRO A 72 3.41 14.10 8.15
C PRO A 72 3.21 15.58 8.52
N LYS A 73 3.49 16.48 7.60
CA LYS A 73 3.42 17.92 7.83
C LYS A 73 1.98 18.44 7.86
N LYS A 74 1.20 18.11 6.85
CA LYS A 74 -0.14 18.67 6.64
C LYS A 74 -1.25 17.90 7.33
N LYS A 75 -1.15 16.56 7.31
CA LYS A 75 -2.19 15.66 7.82
C LYS A 75 -1.81 14.93 9.10
N LYS A 76 -0.57 15.09 9.58
CA LYS A 76 -0.06 14.36 10.75
C LYS A 76 -0.18 12.84 10.62
N LEU A 77 -0.12 12.33 9.38
CA LEU A 77 -0.15 10.90 9.07
C LEU A 77 1.27 10.38 8.83
N ILE A 78 1.65 9.39 9.59
CA ILE A 78 2.92 8.68 9.44
C ILE A 78 2.66 7.22 9.11
N MET A 79 3.53 6.60 8.33
CA MET A 79 3.51 5.17 8.09
C MET A 79 4.34 4.46 9.16
N PRO A 80 3.74 3.68 10.06
CA PRO A 80 4.46 3.07 11.19
C PRO A 80 5.48 2.01 10.77
N ASN A 81 5.29 1.39 9.62
CA ASN A 81 6.22 0.43 9.03
C ASN A 81 7.31 1.09 8.15
N SER A 82 7.41 2.40 8.13
CA SER A 82 8.30 3.21 7.30
C SER A 82 8.04 3.07 5.80
N ILE A 83 8.12 1.86 5.27
CA ILE A 83 7.80 1.50 3.87
C ILE A 83 6.95 0.24 3.85
N GLY A 84 6.20 0.06 2.76
CA GLY A 84 5.57 -1.22 2.42
C GLY A 84 6.39 -1.93 1.35
N VAL A 85 6.57 -3.23 1.50
CA VAL A 85 7.21 -4.08 0.49
C VAL A 85 6.16 -4.99 -0.13
N ILE A 86 5.90 -4.80 -1.41
CA ILE A 86 4.94 -5.61 -2.16
C ILE A 86 5.73 -6.53 -3.09
N ASP A 87 5.85 -7.76 -2.66
CA ASP A 87 6.58 -8.80 -3.40
C ASP A 87 5.83 -9.25 -4.66
N ALA A 88 6.54 -9.77 -5.64
CA ALA A 88 5.96 -10.24 -6.91
C ALA A 88 4.90 -11.34 -6.70
N ASP A 89 5.09 -12.20 -5.72
CA ASP A 89 4.19 -13.32 -5.40
C ASP A 89 2.97 -12.91 -4.54
N TYR A 90 2.83 -11.62 -4.22
CA TYR A 90 1.64 -11.09 -3.56
C TYR A 90 0.48 -10.88 -4.53
N PHE A 91 0.77 -10.77 -5.82
CA PHE A 91 -0.25 -10.62 -6.86
C PHE A 91 -1.25 -11.78 -6.85
N GLU A 92 -2.53 -11.46 -6.82
CA GLU A 92 -3.63 -12.43 -6.75
C GLU A 92 -3.55 -13.39 -5.54
N ASN A 93 -3.05 -12.88 -4.42
CA ASN A 93 -3.03 -13.63 -3.16
C ASN A 93 -4.44 -14.18 -2.84
N PRO A 94 -4.56 -15.45 -2.43
CA PRO A 94 -5.86 -16.08 -2.17
C PRO A 94 -6.72 -15.38 -1.12
N ASP A 95 -6.10 -14.69 -0.16
CA ASP A 95 -6.84 -14.05 0.94
C ASP A 95 -7.49 -12.73 0.53
N ASN A 96 -6.84 -11.92 -0.31
CA ASN A 96 -7.28 -10.57 -0.64
C ASN A 96 -7.02 -10.14 -2.09
N ASP A 97 -6.80 -11.08 -2.98
CA ASP A 97 -6.51 -10.83 -4.41
C ASP A 97 -5.25 -9.98 -4.65
N GLY A 98 -4.38 -9.84 -3.62
CA GLY A 98 -3.19 -9.00 -3.68
C GLY A 98 -3.44 -7.52 -3.50
N GLU A 99 -4.56 -7.13 -2.87
CA GLU A 99 -4.87 -5.72 -2.62
C GLU A 99 -3.82 -5.07 -1.73
N MET A 100 -3.36 -3.90 -2.14
CA MET A 100 -2.41 -3.08 -1.39
C MET A 100 -3.12 -2.11 -0.46
N PHE A 101 -2.50 -1.84 0.68
CA PHE A 101 -2.99 -0.93 1.70
C PHE A 101 -1.90 0.04 2.11
N PHE A 102 -2.29 1.28 2.37
CA PHE A 102 -1.46 2.21 3.15
C PHE A 102 -1.89 2.15 4.60
N THR A 103 -0.92 2.09 5.50
CA THR A 103 -1.17 2.06 6.94
C THR A 103 -0.66 3.34 7.58
N PHE A 104 -1.47 3.91 8.48
CA PHE A 104 -1.16 5.20 9.11
C PHE A 104 -1.36 5.17 10.61
N TYR A 105 -0.49 5.92 11.31
CA TYR A 105 -0.80 6.53 12.59
C TYR A 105 -1.12 8.00 12.36
N ASN A 106 -2.25 8.45 12.90
CA ASN A 106 -2.59 9.87 13.00
C ASN A 106 -2.02 10.40 14.32
N VAL A 107 -0.91 11.15 14.25
CA VAL A 107 -0.20 11.68 15.41
C VAL A 107 -0.70 13.06 15.83
N SER A 108 -1.94 13.39 15.51
CA SER A 108 -2.65 14.59 15.98
C SER A 108 -3.73 14.22 17.00
N ASN A 109 -4.36 15.23 17.59
CA ASN A 109 -5.46 15.05 18.55
C ASN A 109 -6.85 15.00 17.89
N GLU A 110 -6.93 15.23 16.58
CA GLU A 110 -8.18 15.30 15.84
C GLU A 110 -8.23 14.24 14.74
N PRO A 111 -9.41 13.69 14.41
CA PRO A 111 -9.56 12.81 13.25
C PRO A 111 -9.11 13.50 11.96
N VAL A 112 -8.46 12.76 11.08
CA VAL A 112 -8.03 13.23 9.77
C VAL A 112 -8.93 12.64 8.70
N GLN A 113 -9.55 13.51 7.91
CA GLN A 113 -10.36 13.12 6.77
C GLN A 113 -9.49 12.95 5.52
N ILE A 114 -9.67 11.84 4.83
CA ILE A 114 -9.15 11.60 3.49
C ILE A 114 -10.35 11.43 2.58
N LYS A 115 -10.52 12.32 1.62
CA LYS A 115 -11.63 12.27 0.68
C LYS A 115 -11.33 11.34 -0.48
N LYS A 116 -12.36 10.66 -1.01
CA LYS A 116 -12.26 9.91 -2.26
C LYS A 116 -11.54 10.71 -3.33
N GLY A 117 -10.55 10.09 -3.99
CA GLY A 117 -9.73 10.73 -5.01
C GLY A 117 -8.51 11.50 -4.51
N GLU A 118 -8.37 11.70 -3.19
CA GLU A 118 -7.14 12.27 -2.64
C GLU A 118 -5.99 11.27 -2.71
N LYS A 119 -4.77 11.79 -2.87
CA LYS A 119 -3.55 10.98 -2.88
C LYS A 119 -3.25 10.44 -1.48
N LEU A 120 -3.04 9.14 -1.37
CA LEU A 120 -2.70 8.43 -0.11
C LEU A 120 -1.20 8.38 0.15
N GLY A 121 -0.46 8.02 -0.87
CA GLY A 121 0.95 7.72 -0.85
C GLY A 121 1.39 7.39 -2.26
N GLN A 122 2.57 6.82 -2.40
CA GLN A 122 3.13 6.48 -3.71
C GLN A 122 3.82 5.12 -3.69
N GLY A 123 3.91 4.52 -4.87
CA GLY A 123 4.64 3.27 -5.10
C GLY A 123 5.78 3.46 -6.07
N ILE A 124 6.95 2.92 -5.76
CA ILE A 124 8.14 2.98 -6.60
C ILE A 124 8.57 1.55 -6.93
N PHE A 125 8.70 1.22 -8.22
CA PHE A 125 9.24 -0.06 -8.63
C PHE A 125 10.74 -0.12 -8.38
N MET A 126 11.19 -1.18 -7.71
CA MET A 126 12.57 -1.39 -7.31
C MET A 126 13.02 -2.79 -7.71
N LYS A 127 14.31 -2.92 -8.07
CA LYS A 127 14.98 -4.21 -8.21
C LYS A 127 15.64 -4.60 -6.90
N TYR A 128 15.77 -5.91 -6.66
CA TYR A 128 16.53 -6.43 -5.52
C TYR A 128 17.51 -7.50 -5.98
N LEU A 129 18.54 -7.68 -5.19
CA LEU A 129 19.59 -8.67 -5.41
C LEU A 129 19.37 -9.86 -4.47
N LYS A 130 19.90 -11.00 -4.85
CA LYS A 130 19.93 -12.23 -4.04
C LYS A 130 21.38 -12.59 -3.77
N ILE A 131 21.63 -13.31 -2.70
CA ILE A 131 22.95 -13.91 -2.44
C ILE A 131 23.20 -15.03 -3.45
N ASP A 132 24.47 -15.36 -3.70
CA ASP A 132 24.85 -16.37 -4.71
C ASP A 132 24.30 -17.77 -4.40
N ASP A 133 24.22 -18.11 -3.11
CA ASP A 133 23.74 -19.41 -2.62
C ASP A 133 22.26 -19.39 -2.17
N ASP A 134 21.44 -18.53 -2.77
CA ASP A 134 20.04 -18.44 -2.40
C ASP A 134 19.28 -19.73 -2.69
N THR A 135 18.69 -20.31 -1.66
CA THR A 135 17.94 -21.57 -1.70
C THR A 135 16.43 -21.39 -1.46
N ALA A 136 15.94 -20.15 -1.43
CA ALA A 136 14.52 -19.87 -1.19
C ALA A 136 13.67 -20.43 -2.34
N ASN A 137 12.80 -21.39 -2.02
CA ASN A 137 11.92 -22.11 -2.97
C ASN A 137 10.48 -22.24 -2.48
N GLY A 138 10.13 -21.54 -1.39
CA GLY A 138 8.77 -21.56 -0.84
C GLY A 138 7.80 -20.77 -1.69
N GLU A 139 6.54 -21.18 -1.68
CA GLU A 139 5.44 -20.43 -2.27
C GLU A 139 4.68 -19.65 -1.19
N ARG A 140 4.28 -18.41 -1.49
CA ARG A 140 3.46 -17.61 -0.59
C ARG A 140 2.05 -18.21 -0.50
N LYS A 141 1.71 -18.74 0.64
CA LYS A 141 0.41 -19.36 0.88
C LYS A 141 -0.66 -18.40 1.43
N ARG A 142 -0.23 -17.30 2.10
CA ARG A 142 -1.12 -16.30 2.71
C ARG A 142 -0.39 -14.95 2.79
N GLY A 143 -1.16 -13.86 2.75
CA GLY A 143 -0.67 -12.53 3.13
C GLY A 143 -0.48 -12.47 4.64
N VAL A 144 0.76 -12.60 5.11
CA VAL A 144 1.10 -12.81 6.53
C VAL A 144 0.63 -11.67 7.46
N TRP A 145 0.39 -10.47 6.94
CA TRP A 145 0.12 -9.27 7.76
C TRP A 145 -1.35 -8.92 7.94
N PHE A 146 -2.21 -9.25 6.99
CA PHE A 146 -3.57 -8.70 6.95
C PHE A 146 -4.61 -9.50 7.75
N HIS A 147 -4.37 -10.79 8.03
CA HIS A 147 -5.31 -11.63 8.78
C HIS A 147 -5.45 -11.26 10.27
N ARG A 148 -4.44 -10.61 10.86
CA ARG A 148 -4.50 -10.20 12.28
C ARG A 148 -5.18 -8.86 12.51
N CYS A 149 -5.29 -8.00 11.48
CA CYS A 149 -5.90 -6.67 11.60
C CYS A 149 -7.41 -6.65 11.30
N LEU A 150 -7.95 -7.68 10.64
CA LEU A 150 -9.37 -7.77 10.28
C LEU A 150 -10.24 -8.52 11.31
N LYS A 151 -9.64 -8.99 12.39
CA LYS A 151 -10.37 -9.63 13.51
C LYS A 151 -10.35 -8.75 14.74
N ASN A 152 -10.99 -7.61 14.66
CA ASN A 152 -11.48 -6.87 15.82
C ASN A 152 -12.84 -6.29 15.51
#